data_c0a5c333b047bb978a7c56ee6ce1fff1
#
_entry.id   c0a5c333b047bb978a7c56ee6ce1fff1
#
_cell.length_a   1.000
_cell.length_b   1.000
_cell.length_c   1.000
_cell.angle_alpha   90.00
_cell.angle_beta   90.00
_cell.angle_gamma   90.00
#
_symmetry.space_group_name_H-M   'P 1'
#
loop_
_entity.id
_entity.type
_entity.pdbx_description
1 polymer ?
#
loop_
_entity_poly.entity_id
_entity_poly.type
_entity_poly.pdbx_seq_one_letter_code
_entity_poly.pdbx_strand_id
1 'polypeptide(L)'
;MDRPTPSWRNTTHDWARTVDADHLSCVRGDSATFAPGGLRHLVLEVVAYAADEAESRGAGRCVITLHADGSVSVADNGRGTDTRYDADGRPVKKPVMATKDLRFFDHPEAQSLPDGHPRRGMSVVAALSEWLVHTNRRAGGAWVQRYVHGVPTTGLTPTENDGTTGTTVHFHAHQLLCRTGDLTASELTRFVAAWPHLTVEVGDHRIS
;
A
#
# COMPACT_ATOMS: atom_id res chain seq x y z
N MET A 1 10.81 -14.72 -40.13
CA MET A 1 11.33 -15.07 -38.78
C MET A 1 10.79 -14.02 -37.82
N ASP A 2 9.64 -14.31 -37.21
CA ASP A 2 9.00 -13.44 -36.23
C ASP A 2 9.82 -13.50 -34.93
N ARG A 3 10.32 -12.34 -34.50
CA ARG A 3 10.90 -12.20 -33.17
C ARG A 3 9.78 -12.30 -32.15
N PRO A 4 9.85 -13.20 -31.15
CA PRO A 4 8.85 -13.23 -30.09
C PRO A 4 8.89 -11.90 -29.36
N THR A 5 7.76 -11.23 -29.28
CA THR A 5 7.53 -10.06 -28.44
C THR A 5 7.87 -10.43 -27.01
N PRO A 6 8.75 -9.69 -26.31
CA PRO A 6 9.04 -9.98 -24.90
C PRO A 6 7.75 -9.86 -24.11
N SER A 7 7.23 -10.97 -23.63
CA SER A 7 6.16 -10.95 -22.65
C SER A 7 6.74 -10.32 -21.38
N TRP A 8 6.43 -9.07 -21.13
CA TRP A 8 6.69 -8.40 -19.86
C TRP A 8 5.86 -9.10 -18.79
N ARG A 9 6.39 -10.15 -18.20
CA ARG A 9 5.86 -10.70 -16.96
C ARG A 9 6.09 -9.65 -15.89
N ASN A 10 5.03 -8.97 -15.51
CA ASN A 10 5.05 -8.19 -14.28
C ASN A 10 5.15 -9.19 -13.14
N THR A 11 6.33 -9.31 -12.56
CA THR A 11 6.68 -10.30 -11.55
C THR A 11 5.98 -10.08 -10.21
N THR A 12 5.20 -9.02 -10.04
CA THR A 12 4.62 -8.65 -8.75
C THR A 12 3.09 -8.81 -8.69
N HIS A 13 2.36 -8.56 -9.78
CA HIS A 13 0.88 -8.64 -9.81
C HIS A 13 0.40 -9.11 -11.18
N ASP A 14 -0.72 -9.82 -11.20
CA ASP A 14 -1.40 -10.17 -12.44
C ASP A 14 -2.29 -8.99 -12.91
N TRP A 15 -1.86 -8.30 -13.95
CA TRP A 15 -2.59 -7.19 -14.54
C TRP A 15 -3.87 -7.60 -15.29
N ALA A 16 -4.02 -8.88 -15.61
CA ALA A 16 -5.24 -9.39 -16.23
C ALA A 16 -6.41 -9.47 -15.23
N ARG A 17 -6.10 -9.47 -13.92
CA ARG A 17 -7.09 -9.47 -12.85
C ARG A 17 -7.17 -8.09 -12.23
N THR A 18 -8.38 -7.53 -12.21
CA THR A 18 -8.64 -6.26 -11.53
C THR A 18 -8.88 -6.45 -10.03
N VAL A 19 -9.50 -7.58 -9.65
CA VAL A 19 -9.82 -7.97 -8.26
C VAL A 19 -9.66 -9.48 -8.11
N ASP A 20 -8.97 -9.91 -7.05
CA ASP A 20 -8.90 -11.31 -6.61
C ASP A 20 -9.79 -11.50 -5.37
N ALA A 21 -11.09 -11.75 -5.62
CA ALA A 21 -12.11 -11.81 -4.58
C ALA A 21 -11.85 -12.93 -3.57
N ASP A 22 -11.35 -14.09 -4.04
CA ASP A 22 -11.04 -15.24 -3.18
C ASP A 22 -9.88 -14.92 -2.23
N HIS A 23 -8.83 -14.28 -2.75
CA HIS A 23 -7.72 -13.81 -1.93
C HIS A 23 -8.18 -12.80 -0.87
N LEU A 24 -8.94 -11.77 -1.26
CA LEU A 24 -9.44 -10.76 -0.31
C LEU A 24 -10.34 -11.39 0.76
N SER A 25 -11.17 -12.38 0.38
CA SER A 25 -12.01 -13.11 1.32
C SER A 25 -11.18 -13.96 2.29
N CYS A 26 -10.16 -14.66 1.79
CA CYS A 26 -9.24 -15.43 2.62
C CYS A 26 -8.54 -14.54 3.65
N VAL A 27 -8.02 -13.38 3.23
CA VAL A 27 -7.36 -12.42 4.13
C VAL A 27 -8.32 -11.93 5.22
N ARG A 28 -9.56 -11.58 4.88
CA ARG A 28 -10.56 -11.15 5.87
C ARG A 28 -10.95 -12.27 6.83
N GLY A 29 -10.99 -13.52 6.35
CA GLY A 29 -11.33 -14.69 7.16
C GLY A 29 -10.26 -15.06 8.19
N ASP A 30 -9.00 -14.66 7.97
CA ASP A 30 -7.88 -15.01 8.85
C ASP A 30 -6.94 -13.80 9.07
N SER A 31 -7.48 -12.74 9.61
CA SER A 31 -6.71 -11.53 9.91
C SER A 31 -5.53 -11.76 10.86
N ALA A 32 -5.64 -12.75 11.74
CA ALA A 32 -4.57 -13.10 12.68
C ALA A 32 -3.31 -13.62 11.98
N THR A 33 -3.46 -14.37 10.90
CA THR A 33 -2.35 -14.87 10.08
C THR A 33 -1.79 -13.78 9.15
N PHE A 34 -2.66 -12.93 8.60
CA PHE A 34 -2.25 -11.95 7.60
C PHE A 34 -1.79 -10.61 8.19
N ALA A 35 -2.24 -10.25 9.39
CA ALA A 35 -1.82 -9.05 10.11
C ALA A 35 -1.63 -9.34 11.61
N PRO A 36 -0.68 -10.21 11.98
CA PRO A 36 -0.48 -10.63 13.38
C PRO A 36 -0.08 -9.46 14.28
N GLY A 37 0.51 -8.40 13.73
CA GLY A 37 0.82 -7.15 14.42
C GLY A 37 -0.34 -6.15 14.48
N GLY A 38 -1.54 -6.49 14.01
CA GLY A 38 -2.71 -5.61 13.99
C GLY A 38 -2.49 -4.36 13.13
N LEU A 39 -3.01 -3.21 13.59
CA LEU A 39 -2.90 -1.94 12.86
C LEU A 39 -1.43 -1.55 12.58
N ARG A 40 -0.52 -1.81 13.52
CA ARG A 40 0.92 -1.56 13.34
C ARG A 40 1.45 -2.28 12.11
N HIS A 41 1.13 -3.57 11.97
CA HIS A 41 1.54 -4.38 10.81
C HIS A 41 1.04 -3.78 9.50
N LEU A 42 -0.23 -3.36 9.44
CA LEU A 42 -0.79 -2.71 8.25
C LEU A 42 -0.05 -1.42 7.89
N VAL A 43 0.31 -0.59 8.87
CA VAL A 43 1.10 0.62 8.62
C VAL A 43 2.47 0.27 8.04
N LEU A 44 3.16 -0.71 8.63
CA LEU A 44 4.48 -1.15 8.16
C LEU A 44 4.43 -1.76 6.76
N GLU A 45 3.35 -2.47 6.39
CA GLU A 45 3.11 -2.94 5.02
C GLU A 45 3.10 -1.77 4.01
N VAL A 46 2.42 -0.67 4.35
CA VAL A 46 2.38 0.51 3.46
C VAL A 46 3.76 1.17 3.38
N VAL A 47 4.41 1.40 4.52
CA VAL A 47 5.74 2.05 4.59
C VAL A 47 6.79 1.24 3.84
N ALA A 48 6.70 -0.09 3.83
CA ALA A 48 7.63 -0.96 3.13
C ALA A 48 7.68 -0.69 1.61
N TYR A 49 6.58 -0.28 0.98
CA TYR A 49 6.60 0.14 -0.44
C TYR A 49 7.34 1.47 -0.64
N ALA A 50 7.18 2.42 0.29
CA ALA A 50 7.96 3.66 0.27
C ALA A 50 9.45 3.38 0.51
N ALA A 51 9.77 2.39 1.36
CA ALA A 51 11.14 1.96 1.62
C ALA A 51 11.80 1.30 0.40
N ASP A 52 11.09 0.38 -0.29
CA ASP A 52 11.55 -0.22 -1.55
C ASP A 52 11.89 0.87 -2.60
N GLU A 53 11.04 1.88 -2.71
CA GLU A 53 11.24 2.98 -3.63
C GLU A 53 12.43 3.86 -3.21
N ALA A 54 12.57 4.14 -1.92
CA ALA A 54 13.69 4.90 -1.37
C ALA A 54 15.02 4.17 -1.58
N GLU A 55 15.07 2.87 -1.36
CA GLU A 55 16.24 2.03 -1.62
C GLU A 55 16.63 2.08 -3.10
N SER A 56 15.66 1.93 -4.00
CA SER A 56 15.88 2.01 -5.46
C SER A 56 16.42 3.36 -5.92
N ARG A 57 16.09 4.46 -5.22
CA ARG A 57 16.48 5.83 -5.56
C ARG A 57 17.67 6.36 -4.75
N GLY A 58 18.11 5.62 -3.74
CA GLY A 58 19.12 6.03 -2.78
C GLY A 58 18.61 6.90 -1.63
N ALA A 59 17.42 7.51 -1.75
CA ALA A 59 16.76 8.27 -0.68
C ALA A 59 15.26 8.42 -0.94
N GLY A 60 14.47 8.55 0.14
CA GLY A 60 13.05 8.83 0.10
C GLY A 60 12.56 9.50 1.37
N ARG A 61 11.35 10.06 1.30
CA ARG A 61 10.64 10.63 2.45
C ARG A 61 9.23 10.05 2.52
N CYS A 62 8.80 9.76 3.75
CA CYS A 62 7.48 9.28 4.06
C CYS A 62 6.92 10.02 5.28
N VAL A 63 5.64 10.35 5.25
CA VAL A 63 4.91 10.94 6.37
C VAL A 63 3.79 9.99 6.78
N ILE A 64 3.78 9.59 8.04
CA ILE A 64 2.71 8.80 8.65
C ILE A 64 1.89 9.76 9.50
N THR A 65 0.57 9.78 9.34
CA THR A 65 -0.33 10.57 10.16
C THR A 65 -1.38 9.66 10.81
N LEU A 66 -1.44 9.70 12.13
CA LEU A 66 -2.48 9.07 12.93
C LEU A 66 -3.59 10.11 13.16
N HIS A 67 -4.76 9.88 12.55
CA HIS A 67 -5.86 10.84 12.56
C HIS A 67 -6.78 10.67 13.78
N ALA A 68 -7.47 11.73 14.17
CA ALA A 68 -8.38 11.75 15.32
C ALA A 68 -9.56 10.76 15.18
N ASP A 69 -9.97 10.44 13.95
CA ASP A 69 -11.01 9.46 13.66
C ASP A 69 -10.54 7.99 13.72
N GLY A 70 -9.27 7.75 14.07
CA GLY A 70 -8.66 6.43 14.09
C GLY A 70 -8.14 5.94 12.75
N SER A 71 -8.29 6.69 11.67
CA SER A 71 -7.68 6.38 10.39
C SER A 71 -6.19 6.71 10.37
N VAL A 72 -5.47 6.12 9.43
CA VAL A 72 -4.03 6.36 9.23
C VAL A 72 -3.78 6.73 7.78
N SER A 73 -2.97 7.74 7.55
CA SER A 73 -2.43 8.03 6.22
C SER A 73 -0.91 7.87 6.18
N VAL A 74 -0.43 7.32 5.07
CA VAL A 74 1.00 7.15 4.76
C VAL A 74 1.23 7.78 3.40
N ALA A 75 2.02 8.84 3.35
CA ALA A 75 2.32 9.59 2.13
C ALA A 75 3.83 9.55 1.84
N ASP A 76 4.21 9.16 0.63
CA ASP A 76 5.60 9.14 0.18
C ASP A 76 5.86 10.12 -0.98
N ASN A 77 7.13 10.39 -1.23
CA ASN A 77 7.62 11.22 -2.34
C ASN A 77 8.27 10.38 -3.46
N GLY A 78 7.90 9.13 -3.60
CA GLY A 78 8.40 8.24 -4.66
C GLY A 78 7.91 8.61 -6.06
N ARG A 79 8.11 7.70 -7.03
CA ARG A 79 7.65 7.89 -8.42
C ARG A 79 6.15 7.70 -8.61
N GLY A 80 5.46 7.20 -7.60
CA GLY A 80 4.06 6.77 -7.67
C GLY A 80 3.89 5.39 -8.31
N THR A 81 2.72 4.79 -8.07
CA THR A 81 2.34 3.49 -8.62
C THR A 81 2.20 3.54 -10.13
N ASP A 82 2.67 2.50 -10.80
CA ASP A 82 2.63 2.42 -12.26
C ASP A 82 1.20 2.49 -12.81
N THR A 83 1.01 3.28 -13.86
CA THR A 83 -0.26 3.50 -14.52
C THR A 83 -0.06 3.33 -16.02
N ARG A 84 -0.89 2.52 -16.66
CA ARG A 84 -0.91 2.30 -18.11
C ARG A 84 -2.15 2.94 -18.70
N TYR A 85 -2.20 3.02 -20.02
CA TYR A 85 -3.39 3.46 -20.73
C TYR A 85 -3.92 2.31 -21.59
N ASP A 86 -5.25 2.11 -21.57
CA ASP A 86 -5.92 1.16 -22.44
C ASP A 86 -6.01 1.68 -23.89
N ALA A 87 -6.63 0.88 -24.76
CA ALA A 87 -6.81 1.26 -26.17
C ALA A 87 -7.67 2.52 -26.37
N ASP A 88 -8.50 2.86 -25.38
CA ASP A 88 -9.35 4.05 -25.38
C ASP A 88 -8.67 5.27 -24.72
N GLY A 89 -7.40 5.12 -24.30
CA GLY A 89 -6.65 6.17 -23.61
C GLY A 89 -7.06 6.38 -22.16
N ARG A 90 -7.79 5.44 -21.54
CA ARG A 90 -8.17 5.52 -20.13
C ARG A 90 -7.06 4.98 -19.25
N PRO A 91 -6.78 5.63 -18.10
CA PRO A 91 -5.75 5.17 -17.19
C PRO A 91 -6.14 3.84 -16.52
N VAL A 92 -5.24 2.87 -16.58
CA VAL A 92 -5.35 1.57 -15.90
C VAL A 92 -4.19 1.46 -14.91
N LYS A 93 -4.53 1.42 -13.63
CA LYS A 93 -3.55 1.30 -12.55
C LYS A 93 -3.20 -0.17 -12.31
N LYS A 94 -1.95 -0.41 -11.91
CA LYS A 94 -1.51 -1.70 -11.36
C LYS A 94 -2.43 -2.11 -10.19
N PRO A 95 -2.97 -3.34 -10.15
CA PRO A 95 -4.01 -3.74 -9.19
C PRO A 95 -3.44 -4.11 -7.79
N VAL A 96 -2.52 -3.31 -7.26
CA VAL A 96 -1.79 -3.57 -6.01
C VAL A 96 -2.67 -3.71 -4.78
N MET A 97 -3.85 -3.07 -4.77
CA MET A 97 -4.77 -3.07 -3.62
C MET A 97 -5.75 -4.25 -3.61
N ALA A 98 -5.92 -4.93 -4.74
CA ALA A 98 -7.00 -5.90 -4.91
C ALA A 98 -6.53 -7.27 -5.41
N THR A 99 -5.21 -7.48 -5.57
CA THR A 99 -4.62 -8.76 -5.98
C THR A 99 -3.39 -9.08 -5.15
N LYS A 100 -3.05 -10.37 -5.06
CA LYS A 100 -1.82 -10.82 -4.38
C LYS A 100 -0.59 -10.14 -4.94
N ASP A 101 0.32 -9.75 -4.06
CA ASP A 101 1.69 -9.49 -4.46
C ASP A 101 2.46 -10.83 -4.50
N LEU A 102 2.77 -11.29 -5.70
CA LEU A 102 3.39 -12.60 -5.93
C LEU A 102 4.76 -12.76 -5.26
N ARG A 103 5.44 -11.65 -4.95
CA ARG A 103 6.71 -11.68 -4.22
C ARG A 103 6.57 -12.20 -2.80
N PHE A 104 5.40 -12.07 -2.18
CA PHE A 104 5.18 -12.33 -0.76
C PHE A 104 4.29 -13.55 -0.48
N PHE A 105 3.45 -13.97 -1.44
CA PHE A 105 2.54 -15.08 -1.25
C PHE A 105 3.08 -16.42 -1.75
N ASP A 106 3.84 -16.41 -2.84
CA ASP A 106 4.31 -17.62 -3.52
C ASP A 106 5.80 -17.90 -3.23
N HIS A 107 6.43 -17.15 -2.32
CA HIS A 107 7.82 -17.32 -1.94
C HIS A 107 7.95 -17.87 -0.51
N PRO A 108 8.68 -19.00 -0.31
CA PRO A 108 8.91 -19.56 1.02
C PRO A 108 9.76 -18.67 1.93
N GLU A 109 10.55 -17.76 1.36
CA GLU A 109 11.40 -16.79 2.06
C GLU A 109 10.81 -15.38 1.92
N ALA A 110 9.53 -15.20 2.29
CA ALA A 110 8.93 -13.88 2.30
C ALA A 110 9.73 -12.94 3.20
N GLN A 111 10.05 -11.76 2.67
CA GLN A 111 10.70 -10.69 3.41
C GLN A 111 9.91 -10.40 4.70
N SER A 112 10.59 -10.27 5.84
CA SER A 112 9.97 -9.87 7.10
C SER A 112 9.96 -8.35 7.23
N LEU A 113 8.88 -7.83 7.81
CA LEU A 113 8.77 -6.44 8.23
C LEU A 113 9.52 -6.20 9.55
N PRO A 114 9.80 -4.95 9.92
CA PRO A 114 10.49 -4.62 11.18
C PRO A 114 9.80 -5.12 12.45
N ASP A 115 8.50 -5.43 12.41
CA ASP A 115 7.77 -6.03 13.52
C ASP A 115 7.99 -7.55 13.66
N GLY A 116 8.85 -8.14 12.82
CA GLY A 116 9.20 -9.56 12.82
C GLY A 116 8.23 -10.47 12.10
N HIS A 117 7.18 -9.92 11.47
CA HIS A 117 6.18 -10.69 10.75
C HIS A 117 6.42 -10.68 9.24
N PRO A 118 5.98 -11.73 8.51
CA PRO A 118 6.13 -11.79 7.06
C PRO A 118 5.39 -10.66 6.35
N ARG A 119 6.05 -10.03 5.39
CA ARG A 119 5.44 -9.06 4.47
C ARG A 119 4.41 -9.74 3.58
N ARG A 120 3.24 -9.11 3.38
CA ARG A 120 2.11 -9.64 2.62
C ARG A 120 1.62 -8.72 1.51
N GLY A 121 1.89 -7.42 1.59
CA GLY A 121 1.58 -6.45 0.55
C GLY A 121 0.26 -5.72 0.72
N MET A 122 0.01 -4.80 -0.21
CA MET A 122 -1.08 -3.81 -0.11
C MET A 122 -2.48 -4.41 -0.13
N SER A 123 -2.67 -5.58 -0.75
CA SER A 123 -3.98 -6.25 -0.77
C SER A 123 -4.45 -6.67 0.64
N VAL A 124 -3.51 -6.98 1.53
CA VAL A 124 -3.82 -7.27 2.93
C VAL A 124 -4.28 -6.01 3.66
N VAL A 125 -3.58 -4.90 3.47
CA VAL A 125 -4.00 -3.60 4.02
C VAL A 125 -5.39 -3.23 3.55
N ALA A 126 -5.64 -3.34 2.24
CA ALA A 126 -6.93 -3.00 1.64
C ALA A 126 -8.07 -3.93 2.10
N ALA A 127 -7.82 -5.26 2.16
CA ALA A 127 -8.82 -6.24 2.59
C ALA A 127 -9.22 -6.09 4.07
N LEU A 128 -8.26 -5.70 4.94
CA LEU A 128 -8.45 -5.52 6.37
C LEU A 128 -8.81 -4.09 6.77
N SER A 129 -9.09 -3.23 5.79
CA SER A 129 -9.60 -1.88 6.01
C SER A 129 -11.10 -1.81 5.72
N GLU A 130 -11.86 -1.10 6.57
CA GLU A 130 -13.25 -0.75 6.29
C GLU A 130 -13.35 0.08 5.02
N TRP A 131 -12.43 1.02 4.89
CA TRP A 131 -12.21 1.77 3.66
C TRP A 131 -10.72 2.14 3.50
N LEU A 132 -10.32 2.32 2.24
CA LEU A 132 -9.00 2.78 1.86
C LEU A 132 -9.13 3.73 0.66
N VAL A 133 -8.40 4.83 0.70
CA VAL A 133 -8.25 5.77 -0.42
C VAL A 133 -6.78 5.76 -0.85
N HIS A 134 -6.55 5.45 -2.11
CA HIS A 134 -5.21 5.51 -2.72
C HIS A 134 -5.13 6.69 -3.66
N THR A 135 -4.31 7.67 -3.33
CA THR A 135 -3.95 8.78 -4.21
C THR A 135 -2.58 8.50 -4.82
N ASN A 136 -2.48 8.60 -6.12
CA ASN A 136 -1.26 8.34 -6.88
C ASN A 136 -0.91 9.56 -7.72
N ARG A 137 0.29 10.10 -7.54
CA ARG A 137 0.81 11.27 -8.26
C ARG A 137 2.05 10.87 -9.06
N ARG A 138 2.02 11.18 -10.34
CA ARG A 138 3.12 10.98 -11.28
C ARG A 138 3.32 12.22 -12.14
N ALA A 139 4.45 12.33 -12.80
CA ALA A 139 4.71 13.43 -13.73
C ALA A 139 3.62 13.58 -14.82
N GLY A 140 3.00 12.46 -15.23
CA GLY A 140 1.97 12.41 -16.27
C GLY A 140 0.53 12.59 -15.78
N GLY A 141 0.29 12.82 -14.47
CA GLY A 141 -1.05 13.01 -13.91
C GLY A 141 -1.19 12.48 -12.49
N ALA A 142 -2.32 12.81 -11.88
CA ALA A 142 -2.68 12.36 -10.55
C ALA A 142 -4.07 11.74 -10.54
N TRP A 143 -4.24 10.67 -9.77
CA TRP A 143 -5.46 9.88 -9.71
C TRP A 143 -5.76 9.43 -8.29
N VAL A 144 -7.04 9.31 -7.99
CA VAL A 144 -7.53 8.75 -6.71
C VAL A 144 -8.47 7.59 -6.98
N GLN A 145 -8.45 6.59 -6.10
CA GLN A 145 -9.37 5.46 -6.11
C GLN A 145 -9.72 5.05 -4.69
N ARG A 146 -11.00 4.76 -4.45
CA ARG A 146 -11.52 4.30 -3.16
C ARG A 146 -11.81 2.81 -3.20
N TYR A 147 -11.55 2.16 -2.06
CA TYR A 147 -11.78 0.74 -1.82
C TYR A 147 -12.59 0.56 -0.54
N VAL A 148 -13.42 -0.48 -0.51
CA VAL A 148 -14.09 -0.97 0.69
C VAL A 148 -13.77 -2.45 0.79
N HIS A 149 -13.17 -2.85 1.92
CA HIS A 149 -12.70 -4.23 2.13
C HIS A 149 -11.85 -4.80 0.97
N GLY A 150 -11.01 -3.97 0.38
CA GLY A 150 -10.12 -4.33 -0.73
C GLY A 150 -10.76 -4.27 -2.13
N VAL A 151 -12.09 -4.10 -2.21
CA VAL A 151 -12.81 -4.01 -3.48
C VAL A 151 -12.91 -2.54 -3.92
N PRO A 152 -12.51 -2.18 -5.15
CA PRO A 152 -12.64 -0.81 -5.62
C PRO A 152 -14.12 -0.44 -5.77
N THR A 153 -14.51 0.69 -5.17
CA THR A 153 -15.88 1.22 -5.22
C THR A 153 -16.01 2.41 -6.18
N THR A 154 -14.88 2.91 -6.66
CA THR A 154 -14.82 3.96 -7.70
C THR A 154 -13.90 3.52 -8.82
N GLY A 155 -14.09 4.07 -10.01
CA GLY A 155 -13.06 4.06 -11.04
C GLY A 155 -11.81 4.85 -10.60
N LEU A 156 -10.77 4.79 -11.42
CA LEU A 156 -9.60 5.65 -11.26
C LEU A 156 -9.99 7.07 -11.67
N THR A 157 -10.14 7.96 -10.69
CA THR A 157 -10.64 9.32 -10.91
C THR A 157 -9.46 10.29 -10.95
N PRO A 158 -9.33 11.14 -11.98
CA PRO A 158 -8.34 12.21 -11.99
C PRO A 158 -8.50 13.14 -10.79
N THR A 159 -7.38 13.61 -10.24
CA THR A 159 -7.34 14.63 -9.20
C THR A 159 -6.35 15.73 -9.57
N GLU A 160 -6.33 16.81 -8.81
CA GLU A 160 -5.40 17.89 -9.04
C GLU A 160 -3.95 17.39 -8.98
N ASN A 161 -3.17 17.83 -9.97
CA ASN A 161 -1.74 17.56 -10.02
C ASN A 161 -1.01 18.79 -9.42
N ASP A 162 -0.50 18.62 -8.22
CA ASP A 162 0.24 19.65 -7.48
C ASP A 162 1.72 19.75 -7.89
N GLY A 163 2.11 19.05 -8.95
CA GLY A 163 3.50 18.98 -9.43
C GLY A 163 4.38 18.03 -8.62
N THR A 164 3.85 17.38 -7.58
CA THR A 164 4.59 16.37 -6.81
C THR A 164 4.42 14.97 -7.40
N THR A 165 5.25 14.04 -6.94
CA THR A 165 5.10 12.61 -7.23
C THR A 165 5.06 11.82 -5.93
N GLY A 166 4.54 10.59 -6.00
CA GLY A 166 4.44 9.67 -4.87
C GLY A 166 3.05 9.11 -4.68
N THR A 167 2.87 8.38 -3.60
CA THR A 167 1.57 7.84 -3.23
C THR A 167 1.10 8.36 -1.87
N THR A 168 -0.21 8.36 -1.68
CA THR A 168 -0.82 8.49 -0.35
C THR A 168 -1.82 7.36 -0.20
N VAL A 169 -1.62 6.55 0.82
CA VAL A 169 -2.56 5.52 1.24
C VAL A 169 -3.19 5.98 2.53
N HIS A 170 -4.48 6.29 2.49
CA HIS A 170 -5.26 6.70 3.65
C HIS A 170 -6.31 5.63 3.92
N PHE A 171 -6.30 5.03 5.11
CA PHE A 171 -7.15 3.89 5.40
C PHE A 171 -7.66 3.90 6.84
N HIS A 172 -8.82 3.31 7.03
CA HIS A 172 -9.39 3.01 8.34
C HIS A 172 -9.43 1.49 8.50
N ALA A 173 -8.58 0.96 9.37
CA ALA A 173 -8.50 -0.48 9.59
C ALA A 173 -9.78 -0.99 10.26
N HIS A 174 -10.09 -2.27 10.02
CA HIS A 174 -11.21 -2.92 10.68
C HIS A 174 -11.03 -2.88 12.21
N GLN A 175 -12.10 -2.58 12.94
CA GLN A 175 -12.08 -2.34 14.39
C GLN A 175 -11.41 -3.45 15.21
N LEU A 176 -11.48 -4.70 14.76
CA LEU A 176 -10.80 -5.84 15.42
C LEU A 176 -9.26 -5.72 15.45
N LEU A 177 -8.67 -4.90 14.56
CA LEU A 177 -7.23 -4.67 14.50
C LEU A 177 -6.80 -3.41 15.29
N CYS A 178 -7.76 -2.58 15.68
CA CYS A 178 -7.53 -1.33 16.39
C CYS A 178 -7.67 -1.57 17.90
N ARG A 179 -6.63 -2.17 18.52
CA ARG A 179 -6.60 -2.25 19.98
C ARG A 179 -6.11 -0.94 20.57
N THR A 180 -6.81 -0.41 21.57
CA THR A 180 -6.40 0.80 22.28
C THR A 180 -4.99 0.61 22.86
N GLY A 181 -4.04 1.46 22.48
CA GLY A 181 -2.64 1.39 22.91
C GLY A 181 -1.69 0.61 22.00
N ASP A 182 -2.18 -0.07 20.97
CA ASP A 182 -1.36 -0.93 20.09
C ASP A 182 -0.52 -0.15 19.07
N LEU A 183 -0.75 1.15 18.90
CA LEU A 183 -0.03 1.97 17.92
C LEU A 183 0.28 3.35 18.50
N THR A 184 1.54 3.60 18.82
CA THR A 184 2.03 4.92 19.24
C THR A 184 3.00 5.49 18.23
N ALA A 185 3.09 6.83 18.15
CA ALA A 185 4.05 7.49 17.28
C ALA A 185 5.50 7.07 17.60
N SER A 186 5.82 6.88 18.89
CA SER A 186 7.15 6.47 19.33
C SER A 186 7.49 5.04 18.92
N GLU A 187 6.53 4.10 18.96
CA GLU A 187 6.74 2.74 18.47
C GLU A 187 6.93 2.72 16.95
N LEU A 188 6.11 3.44 16.19
CA LEU A 188 6.30 3.56 14.74
C LEU A 188 7.67 4.11 14.41
N THR A 189 8.13 5.17 15.09
CA THR A 189 9.46 5.75 14.88
C THR A 189 10.56 4.72 15.08
N ARG A 190 10.44 3.84 16.08
CA ARG A 190 11.43 2.76 16.30
C ARG A 190 11.43 1.73 15.16
N PHE A 191 10.27 1.31 14.69
CA PHE A 191 10.17 0.31 13.63
C PHE A 191 10.67 0.84 12.29
N VAL A 192 10.28 2.08 11.92
CA VAL A 192 10.67 2.66 10.64
C VAL A 192 12.15 2.99 10.53
N ALA A 193 12.86 3.08 11.64
CA ALA A 193 14.33 3.23 11.68
C ALA A 193 15.10 2.06 11.05
N ALA A 194 14.43 0.92 10.81
CA ALA A 194 15.00 -0.22 10.07
C ALA A 194 15.24 0.06 8.58
N TRP A 195 14.69 1.14 8.02
CA TRP A 195 14.85 1.51 6.61
C TRP A 195 15.79 2.72 6.44
N PRO A 196 17.11 2.50 6.24
CA PRO A 196 18.12 3.56 6.29
C PRO A 196 18.02 4.59 5.16
N HIS A 197 17.39 4.24 4.04
CA HIS A 197 17.20 5.14 2.90
C HIS A 197 15.88 5.93 2.94
N LEU A 198 15.03 5.69 3.96
CA LEU A 198 13.73 6.32 4.09
C LEU A 198 13.70 7.24 5.33
N THR A 199 13.58 8.54 5.11
CA THR A 199 13.27 9.47 6.20
C THR A 199 11.78 9.43 6.49
N VAL A 200 11.39 9.07 7.71
CA VAL A 200 9.98 8.96 8.11
C VAL A 200 9.66 9.99 9.20
N GLU A 201 8.59 10.75 8.98
CA GLU A 201 7.97 11.64 9.97
C GLU A 201 6.66 11.00 10.45
N VAL A 202 6.42 11.05 11.77
CA VAL A 202 5.18 10.51 12.37
C VAL A 202 4.46 11.64 13.10
N GLY A 203 3.27 12.01 12.59
CA GLY A 203 2.33 12.92 13.22
C GLY A 203 1.22 12.16 13.95
N ASP A 204 0.93 12.53 15.20
CA ASP A 204 -0.18 11.97 15.97
C ASP A 204 -1.19 13.06 16.29
N HIS A 205 -2.34 13.01 15.63
CA HIS A 205 -3.44 13.97 15.76
C HIS A 205 -4.62 13.41 16.56
N ARG A 206 -4.43 12.26 17.22
CA ARG A 206 -5.47 11.63 18.05
C ARG A 206 -5.61 12.29 19.42
N ILE A 207 -4.55 12.97 19.85
CA ILE A 207 -4.48 13.68 21.12
C ILE A 207 -4.44 15.18 20.80
N SER A 208 -5.56 15.85 20.99
CA SER A 208 -5.67 17.31 20.96
C SER A 208 -6.13 17.78 22.34
#